data_b0aef4b8b72cb455e06a04f26a2a8a7c
#
_entry.id   b0aef4b8b72cb455e06a04f26a2a8a7c
#
_cell.length_a   1.000
_cell.length_b   1.000
_cell.length_c   1.000
_cell.angle_alpha   90.00
_cell.angle_beta   90.00
_cell.angle_gamma   90.00
#
_symmetry.space_group_name_H-M   'P 1'
#
loop_
_entity.id
_entity.type
_entity.pdbx_description
1 polymer ?
#
loop_
_entity_poly.entity_id
_entity_poly.type
_entity_poly.pdbx_seq_one_letter_code
_entity_poly.pdbx_strand_id
1 'polypeptide(L)' 'METKNLKIEVDFDGKVLDIAEENSSGCVYRIHNERELIEYVMAYVLDCLDPDLKYGFELKEIKTDLN' A
#
# COMPACT_ATOMS: atom_id res chain seq x y z
N MET A 1 -18.51 -10.37 11.21
CA MET A 1 -17.49 -9.31 11.20
C MET A 1 -16.87 -9.25 9.80
N GLU A 2 -17.00 -8.12 9.16
CA GLU A 2 -16.49 -7.96 7.82
C GLU A 2 -14.96 -7.80 7.82
N THR A 3 -14.31 -8.51 6.93
CA THR A 3 -12.89 -8.36 6.70
C THR A 3 -12.69 -7.67 5.36
N LYS A 4 -11.97 -6.56 5.37
CA LYS A 4 -11.58 -5.88 4.14
C LYS A 4 -10.14 -6.21 3.80
N ASN A 5 -9.85 -6.30 2.54
CA ASN A 5 -8.48 -6.55 2.07
C ASN A 5 -7.84 -5.25 1.62
N LEU A 6 -6.63 -5.03 2.08
CA LEU A 6 -5.81 -3.91 1.70
C LEU A 6 -4.74 -4.39 0.73
N LYS A 7 -4.69 -3.80 -0.43
CA LYS A 7 -3.73 -4.13 -1.46
C LYS A 7 -2.61 -3.12 -1.47
N ILE A 8 -1.39 -3.58 -1.30
CA ILE A 8 -0.20 -2.74 -1.29
C ILE A 8 0.69 -3.19 -2.44
N GLU A 9 0.89 -2.34 -3.40
CA GLU A 9 1.78 -2.59 -4.52
C GLU A 9 2.97 -1.65 -4.45
N VAL A 10 4.16 -2.17 -4.60
CA VAL A 10 5.38 -1.39 -4.55
C VAL A 10 6.25 -1.67 -5.77
N ASP A 11 6.74 -0.61 -6.37
CA ASP A 11 7.70 -0.66 -7.47
C ASP A 11 8.94 0.10 -7.02
N PHE A 12 9.99 -0.64 -6.64
CA PHE A 12 11.23 -0.03 -6.16
C PHE A 12 12.01 0.65 -7.29
N ASP A 13 11.94 0.11 -8.49
CA ASP A 13 12.64 0.71 -9.63
C ASP A 13 11.97 2.02 -10.06
N GLY A 14 10.64 2.01 -10.11
CA GLY A 14 9.88 3.21 -10.43
C GLY A 14 9.65 4.12 -9.24
N LYS A 15 10.03 3.69 -8.04
CA LYS A 15 9.87 4.44 -6.79
C LYS A 15 8.42 4.84 -6.52
N VAL A 16 7.52 3.89 -6.72
CA VAL A 16 6.09 4.10 -6.57
C VAL A 16 5.52 3.11 -5.57
N LEU A 17 4.67 3.62 -4.69
CA LEU A 17 3.90 2.82 -3.74
C LEU A 17 2.42 3.13 -3.96
N ASP A 18 1.62 2.11 -4.18
CA ASP A 18 0.18 2.23 -4.32
C ASP A 18 -0.50 1.43 -3.21
N ILE A 19 -1.32 2.10 -2.42
CA ILE A 19 -2.08 1.47 -1.34
C ILE A 19 -3.56 1.69 -1.62
N ALA A 20 -4.32 0.61 -1.67
CA ALA A 20 -5.75 0.66 -1.96
C ALA A 20 -6.53 -0.33 -1.12
N GLU A 21 -7.70 0.07 -0.67
CA GLU A 21 -8.68 -0.86 -0.14
C GLU A 21 -9.39 -1.57 -1.29
N GLU A 22 -9.85 -2.78 -1.03
CA GLU A 22 -10.64 -3.53 -1.99
C GLU A 22 -11.87 -2.72 -2.43
N ASN A 23 -12.07 -2.62 -3.73
CA ASN A 23 -13.17 -1.89 -4.37
C ASN A 23 -13.15 -0.36 -4.16
N SER A 24 -12.02 0.21 -3.80
CA SER A 24 -11.90 1.65 -3.67
C SER A 24 -10.68 2.17 -4.40
N SER A 25 -10.64 3.50 -4.57
CA SER A 25 -9.49 4.18 -5.15
C SER A 25 -8.31 4.17 -4.19
N GLY A 26 -7.14 3.90 -4.70
CA GLY A 26 -5.93 3.90 -3.90
C GLY A 26 -5.26 5.27 -3.81
N CYS A 27 -4.27 5.33 -2.97
CA CYS A 27 -3.38 6.47 -2.89
C CYS A 27 -2.02 6.06 -3.43
N VAL A 28 -1.45 6.90 -4.27
CA VAL A 28 -0.15 6.65 -4.88
C VAL A 28 0.87 7.59 -4.27
N TYR A 29 1.96 7.04 -3.81
CA TYR A 29 3.04 7.79 -3.19
C TYR A 29 4.33 7.59 -3.97
N ARG A 30 5.15 8.64 -4.00
CA ARG A 30 6.52 8.52 -4.48
C ARG A 30 7.42 8.21 -3.30
N ILE A 31 8.24 7.17 -3.45
CA ILE A 31 9.18 6.75 -2.42
C ILE A 31 10.61 6.87 -2.94
N HIS A 32 11.54 7.23 -2.06
CA HIS A 32 12.96 7.36 -2.39
C HIS A 32 13.80 6.23 -1.79
N ASN A 33 13.27 5.58 -0.75
CA ASN A 33 13.96 4.48 -0.08
C ASN A 33 12.95 3.62 0.68
N GLU A 34 13.41 2.49 1.20
CA GLU A 34 12.55 1.55 1.92
C GLU A 34 11.98 2.13 3.21
N ARG A 35 12.68 3.06 3.84
CA ARG A 35 12.17 3.71 5.05
C ARG A 35 10.90 4.49 4.76
N GLU A 36 10.86 5.22 3.66
CA GLU A 36 9.67 5.96 3.26
C GLU A 36 8.49 5.03 2.96
N LEU A 37 8.76 3.87 2.37
CA LEU A 37 7.72 2.86 2.16
C LEU A 37 7.02 2.51 3.48
N ILE A 38 7.80 2.20 4.51
CA ILE A 38 7.28 1.85 5.82
C ILE A 38 6.51 3.02 6.43
N GLU A 39 7.05 4.23 6.34
CA GLU A 39 6.41 5.43 6.87
C GLU A 39 5.06 5.70 6.23
N TYR A 40 4.96 5.59 4.91
CA TYR A 40 3.70 5.81 4.20
C TYR A 40 2.67 4.73 4.49
N VAL A 41 3.08 3.47 4.56
CA VAL A 41 2.16 2.38 4.90
C VAL A 41 1.62 2.58 6.31
N MET A 42 2.47 2.91 7.27
CA MET A 42 2.04 3.15 8.64
C MET A 42 1.12 4.35 8.75
N ALA A 43 1.42 5.43 8.06
CA ALA A 43 0.56 6.61 8.05
C ALA A 43 -0.81 6.28 7.47
N TYR A 44 -0.86 5.51 6.40
CA TYR A 44 -2.12 5.10 5.81
C TYR A 44 -2.94 4.25 6.78
N VAL A 45 -2.31 3.28 7.43
CA VAL A 45 -2.99 2.42 8.41
C VAL A 45 -3.55 3.24 9.57
N LEU A 46 -2.79 4.20 10.07
CA LEU A 46 -3.22 4.99 11.22
C LEU A 46 -4.30 6.02 10.88
N ASP A 47 -4.23 6.60 9.68
CA ASP A 47 -5.10 7.72 9.32
C ASP A 47 -6.35 7.30 8.55
N CYS A 48 -6.26 6.23 7.77
CA CYS A 48 -7.31 5.87 6.81
C CYS A 48 -8.08 4.62 7.20
N LEU A 49 -7.51 3.74 8.01
CA LEU A 49 -8.18 2.49 8.36
C LEU A 49 -9.03 2.62 9.62
N ASP A 50 -10.19 1.98 9.58
CA ASP A 50 -11.11 1.94 10.70
C ASP A 50 -10.62 0.89 11.71
N PRO A 51 -10.34 1.27 12.97
CA PRO A 51 -9.84 0.32 13.97
C PRO A 51 -10.88 -0.75 14.35
N ASP A 52 -12.15 -0.55 14.05
CA ASP A 52 -13.21 -1.52 14.35
C ASP A 52 -13.33 -2.62 13.29
N LEU A 53 -12.62 -2.49 12.18
CA LEU A 53 -12.63 -3.47 11.11
C LEU A 53 -11.35 -4.28 11.10
N LYS A 54 -11.45 -5.50 10.60
CA LYS A 54 -10.28 -6.32 10.33
C LYS A 54 -9.85 -6.14 8.87
N TYR A 55 -8.55 -6.01 8.68
CA TYR A 55 -7.97 -5.87 7.35
C TYR A 55 -7.00 -7.00 7.05
N GLY A 56 -7.15 -7.59 5.89
CA GLY A 56 -6.13 -8.43 5.32
C GLY A 56 -5.17 -7.58 4.51
N PHE A 57 -3.91 -7.98 4.46
CA PHE A 57 -2.89 -7.26 3.72
C PHE A 57 -2.33 -8.14 2.62
N GLU A 58 -2.24 -7.60 1.43
CA GLU A 58 -1.57 -8.23 0.31
C GLU A 58 -0.48 -7.27 -0.18
N LEU A 59 0.76 -7.69 -0.03
CA LEU A 59 1.91 -6.92 -0.51
C LEU A 59 2.42 -7.55 -1.80
N LYS A 60 2.47 -6.75 -2.86
CA LYS A 60 2.95 -7.19 -4.15
C LYS A 60 4.05 -6.28 -4.64
N GLU A 61 5.22 -6.84 -4.89
CA GLU A 61 6.30 -6.11 -5.52
C GLU A 61 6.13 -6.20 -7.04
N ILE A 62 6.05 -5.05 -7.67
CA ILE A 62 5.96 -4.97 -9.12
C ILE A 62 7.36 -4.68 -9.64
N LYS A 63 7.84 -5.55 -10.50
CA LYS A 63 9.10 -5.31 -11.20
C LYS A 63 8.80 -4.83 -12.59
N THR A 64 9.26 -3.62 -12.89
CA THR A 64 9.23 -3.11 -14.23
C THR A 64 10.34 -3.79 -15.02
N ASP A 65 9.98 -4.65 -15.93
CA ASP A 65 10.94 -5.37 -16.74
C ASP A 65 11.36 -4.47 -17.91
N LEU A 66 12.43 -3.77 -17.70
CA LEU A 66 13.01 -2.89 -18.73
C LEU A 66 14.02 -3.65 -19.57
N ASN A 67 13.54 -4.23 -20.61
CA ASN A 67 14.44 -4.78 -21.62
C ASN A 67 14.53 -3.86 -22.83
#